data_204dc22ad9e0e9018a1a954978ca83ec
#
_entry.id   204dc22ad9e0e9018a1a954978ca83ec
#
_cell.length_a   1.000
_cell.length_b   1.000
_cell.length_c   1.000
_cell.angle_alpha   90.00
_cell.angle_beta   90.00
_cell.angle_gamma   90.00
#
_symmetry.space_group_name_H-M   'P 1'
#
loop_
_entity.id
_entity.type
_entity.pdbx_description
1 polymer ?
#
loop_
_entity_poly.entity_id
_entity_poly.type
_entity_poly.pdbx_seq_one_letter_code
_entity_poly.pdbx_strand_id
1 'polypeptide(L)'
;MIGNFSIQPAVGLSMKGITYEYDKFTTKKSHRLDLDSYKKYDVTESRGTSITQKHNLGYLDVPILFAYALPLSESFRVQLGVGPYFSYGLFGKFKYESDKYLTVSPDKYGENKHTITKDDYPSFGKNDDADDPKGNINRFDWGIAVQGSIYWKRLFLNVAYQKGLKSANITDEKNEGKDKLALSSLSLGLGFIF
;
A
#
# COMPACT_ATOMS: atom_id res chain seq x y z
N MET A 1 34.42 -10.89 -11.47
CA MET A 1 34.07 -9.80 -12.39
C MET A 1 34.65 -10.11 -13.77
N ILE A 2 33.88 -9.99 -14.80
CA ILE A 2 34.35 -10.08 -16.19
C ILE A 2 34.29 -8.65 -16.76
N GLY A 3 35.45 -7.96 -16.77
CA GLY A 3 35.52 -6.55 -17.14
C GLY A 3 34.73 -5.66 -16.15
N ASN A 4 33.82 -4.81 -16.65
CA ASN A 4 33.01 -3.89 -15.86
C ASN A 4 31.67 -4.49 -15.42
N PHE A 5 31.38 -5.74 -15.72
CA PHE A 5 30.16 -6.46 -15.33
C PHE A 5 30.32 -7.22 -14.03
N SER A 6 29.24 -7.23 -13.24
CA SER A 6 29.16 -8.01 -12.00
C SER A 6 27.74 -8.49 -11.74
N ILE A 7 27.61 -9.63 -11.03
CA ILE A 7 26.35 -10.10 -10.45
C ILE A 7 26.42 -9.74 -8.97
N GLN A 8 25.39 -9.06 -8.49
CA GLN A 8 25.33 -8.52 -7.13
C GLN A 8 24.08 -9.03 -6.40
N PRO A 9 24.20 -10.17 -5.70
CA PRO A 9 23.18 -10.54 -4.73
C PRO A 9 23.30 -9.64 -3.50
N ALA A 10 22.16 -9.22 -2.96
CA ALA A 10 22.09 -8.48 -1.72
C ALA A 10 20.94 -9.00 -0.83
N VAL A 11 21.00 -8.67 0.44
CA VAL A 11 19.91 -8.92 1.40
C VAL A 11 19.66 -7.62 2.12
N GLY A 12 18.39 -7.24 2.23
CA GLY A 12 17.99 -6.00 2.89
C GLY A 12 16.62 -6.09 3.54
N LEU A 13 16.33 -5.11 4.37
CA LEU A 13 15.00 -4.91 4.94
C LEU A 13 14.38 -3.70 4.27
N SER A 14 13.12 -3.81 3.87
CA SER A 14 12.35 -2.71 3.31
C SER A 14 11.00 -2.54 4.01
N MET A 15 10.52 -1.29 3.99
CA MET A 15 9.17 -0.95 4.43
C MET A 15 8.37 -0.53 3.21
N LYS A 16 7.25 -1.22 2.97
CA LYS A 16 6.33 -0.91 1.87
C LYS A 16 5.00 -0.47 2.47
N GLY A 17 4.43 0.60 1.96
CA GLY A 17 3.14 1.12 2.40
C GLY A 17 2.11 1.10 1.29
N ILE A 18 0.85 0.84 1.67
CA ILE A 18 -0.30 0.92 0.77
C ILE A 18 -1.39 1.67 1.49
N THR A 19 -2.00 2.64 0.82
CA THR A 19 -3.17 3.35 1.33
C THR A 19 -4.30 3.23 0.32
N TYR A 20 -5.46 2.82 0.79
CA TYR A 20 -6.71 2.85 0.06
C TYR A 20 -7.65 3.82 0.73
N GLU A 21 -8.27 4.68 -0.08
CA GLU A 21 -9.30 5.60 0.36
C GLU A 21 -10.54 5.37 -0.50
N TYR A 22 -11.67 5.24 0.14
CA TYR A 22 -12.95 5.04 -0.51
C TYR A 22 -13.99 5.92 0.14
N ASP A 23 -14.58 6.81 -0.65
CA ASP A 23 -15.65 7.70 -0.23
C ASP A 23 -16.93 7.39 -0.99
N LYS A 24 -18.02 7.26 -0.25
CA LYS A 24 -19.36 7.11 -0.81
C LYS A 24 -20.31 8.09 -0.15
N PHE A 25 -20.96 8.87 -0.97
CA PHE A 25 -21.99 9.80 -0.55
C PHE A 25 -23.31 9.46 -1.23
N THR A 26 -24.41 9.46 -0.46
CA THR A 26 -25.75 9.20 -0.99
C THR A 26 -26.75 10.14 -0.33
N THR A 27 -27.54 10.82 -1.13
CA THR A 27 -28.63 11.67 -0.66
C THR A 27 -29.96 11.08 -1.13
N LYS A 28 -30.91 10.91 -0.20
CA LYS A 28 -32.25 10.45 -0.47
C LYS A 28 -33.21 11.53 -0.05
N LYS A 29 -34.12 11.94 -0.95
CA LYS A 29 -35.22 12.86 -0.65
C LYS A 29 -36.52 12.06 -0.52
N SER A 30 -37.30 12.37 0.49
CA SER A 30 -38.58 11.76 0.73
C SER A 30 -39.57 12.82 1.24
N HIS A 31 -40.86 12.56 1.12
CA HIS A 31 -41.87 13.41 1.65
C HIS A 31 -42.49 12.75 2.87
N ARG A 32 -42.62 13.46 3.97
CA ARG A 32 -43.36 12.99 5.16
C ARG A 32 -44.53 13.90 5.45
N LEU A 33 -45.67 13.28 5.80
CA LEU A 33 -46.84 13.99 6.27
C LEU A 33 -46.74 14.18 7.79
N ASP A 34 -46.76 15.39 8.24
CA ASP A 34 -46.91 15.71 9.66
C ASP A 34 -48.37 15.58 10.03
N LEU A 35 -48.71 14.63 10.92
CA LEU A 35 -50.08 14.31 11.30
C LEU A 35 -50.74 15.40 12.15
N ASP A 36 -49.95 16.21 12.85
CA ASP A 36 -50.47 17.29 13.71
C ASP A 36 -50.83 18.52 12.90
N SER A 37 -50.09 18.81 11.82
CA SER A 37 -50.27 19.98 10.98
C SER A 37 -50.89 19.68 9.62
N TYR A 38 -51.07 18.41 9.25
CA TYR A 38 -51.54 17.94 7.94
C TYR A 38 -50.74 18.50 6.76
N LYS A 39 -49.48 18.90 7.00
CA LYS A 39 -48.59 19.46 5.98
C LYS A 39 -47.59 18.42 5.52
N LYS A 40 -47.27 18.41 4.22
CA LYS A 40 -46.17 17.65 3.64
C LYS A 40 -44.86 18.42 3.81
N TYR A 41 -43.85 17.74 4.29
CA TYR A 41 -42.49 18.28 4.41
C TYR A 41 -41.51 17.44 3.60
N ASP A 42 -40.59 18.11 2.96
CA ASP A 42 -39.48 17.47 2.28
C ASP A 42 -38.44 17.08 3.31
N VAL A 43 -38.11 15.78 3.37
CA VAL A 43 -37.08 15.24 4.24
C VAL A 43 -35.91 14.80 3.38
N THR A 44 -34.75 15.31 3.69
CA THR A 44 -33.49 14.95 3.03
C THR A 44 -32.62 14.15 3.99
N GLU A 45 -32.32 12.91 3.62
CA GLU A 45 -31.38 12.06 4.32
C GLU A 45 -30.08 12.03 3.51
N SER A 46 -28.96 12.46 4.11
CA SER A 46 -27.62 12.38 3.53
C SER A 46 -26.77 11.39 4.32
N ARG A 47 -26.24 10.39 3.63
CA ARG A 47 -25.35 9.36 4.21
C ARG A 47 -24.00 9.44 3.54
N GLY A 48 -22.96 9.58 4.33
CA GLY A 48 -21.58 9.49 3.87
C GLY A 48 -20.88 8.34 4.56
N THR A 49 -19.97 7.71 3.83
CA THR A 49 -19.06 6.71 4.35
C THR A 49 -17.70 6.98 3.72
N SER A 50 -16.73 7.27 4.56
CA SER A 50 -15.32 7.36 4.20
C SER A 50 -14.60 6.18 4.85
N ILE A 51 -13.83 5.43 4.06
CA ILE A 51 -13.04 4.29 4.53
C ILE A 51 -11.60 4.53 4.11
N THR A 52 -10.72 4.55 5.10
CA THR A 52 -9.27 4.60 4.88
C THR A 52 -8.65 3.32 5.38
N GLN A 53 -7.90 2.66 4.51
CA GLN A 53 -7.16 1.45 4.81
C GLN A 53 -5.67 1.69 4.57
N LYS A 54 -4.84 1.49 5.60
CA LYS A 54 -3.39 1.67 5.53
C LYS A 54 -2.67 0.40 5.90
N HIS A 55 -1.87 -0.13 4.98
CA HIS A 55 -0.98 -1.25 5.24
C HIS A 55 0.45 -0.74 5.39
N ASN A 56 1.10 -1.10 6.48
CA ASN A 56 2.53 -0.90 6.69
C ASN A 56 3.19 -2.28 6.76
N LEU A 57 4.00 -2.60 5.76
CA LEU A 57 4.51 -3.94 5.51
C LEU A 57 6.04 -3.93 5.59
N GLY A 58 6.61 -4.77 6.44
CA GLY A 58 8.04 -5.01 6.51
C GLY A 58 8.44 -6.27 5.75
N TYR A 59 9.39 -6.15 4.84
CA TYR A 59 9.88 -7.22 3.98
C TYR A 59 11.37 -7.46 4.14
N LEU A 60 11.77 -8.73 4.02
CA LEU A 60 13.13 -9.14 3.71
C LEU A 60 13.25 -9.22 2.18
N ASP A 61 14.11 -8.40 1.60
CA ASP A 61 14.32 -8.32 0.16
C ASP A 61 15.64 -8.96 -0.23
N VAL A 62 15.62 -9.74 -1.31
CA VAL A 62 16.79 -10.39 -1.91
C VAL A 62 16.84 -10.02 -3.40
N PRO A 63 17.40 -8.87 -3.77
CA PRO A 63 17.67 -8.54 -5.17
C PRO A 63 18.91 -9.30 -5.67
N ILE A 64 18.88 -9.69 -6.96
CA ILE A 64 20.01 -10.25 -7.69
C ILE A 64 20.22 -9.39 -8.92
N LEU A 65 21.16 -8.43 -8.84
CA LEU A 65 21.37 -7.43 -9.87
C LEU A 65 22.51 -7.80 -10.81
N PHE A 66 22.26 -7.68 -12.09
CA PHE A 66 23.27 -7.63 -13.14
C PHE A 66 23.69 -6.18 -13.29
N ALA A 67 24.91 -5.86 -12.90
CA ALA A 67 25.37 -4.51 -12.80
C ALA A 67 26.55 -4.23 -13.73
N TYR A 68 26.57 -3.03 -14.30
CA TYR A 68 27.63 -2.51 -15.12
C TYR A 68 28.24 -1.28 -14.45
N ALA A 69 29.57 -1.28 -14.25
CA ALA A 69 30.30 -0.21 -13.61
C ALA A 69 31.09 0.60 -14.66
N LEU A 70 30.87 1.93 -14.64
CA LEU A 70 31.59 2.89 -15.46
C LEU A 70 32.62 3.62 -14.57
N PRO A 71 33.89 3.28 -14.64
CA PRO A 71 34.95 4.03 -13.98
C PRO A 71 35.10 5.37 -14.73
N LEU A 72 34.85 6.49 -14.06
CA LEU A 72 34.99 7.84 -14.62
C LEU A 72 36.37 8.45 -14.23
N SER A 73 36.91 8.02 -13.08
CA SER A 73 38.27 8.32 -12.64
C SER A 73 38.74 7.26 -11.65
N GLU A 74 40.01 7.35 -11.20
CA GLU A 74 40.56 6.45 -10.16
C GLU A 74 39.75 6.46 -8.86
N SER A 75 39.10 7.55 -8.53
CA SER A 75 38.35 7.72 -7.29
C SER A 75 36.84 7.76 -7.48
N PHE A 76 36.33 7.78 -8.72
CA PHE A 76 34.91 7.98 -8.99
C PHE A 76 34.37 6.96 -9.99
N ARG A 77 33.31 6.28 -9.63
CA ARG A 77 32.65 5.25 -10.43
C ARG A 77 31.14 5.37 -10.33
N VAL A 78 30.45 5.26 -11.45
CA VAL A 78 29.00 5.11 -11.53
C VAL A 78 28.67 3.67 -11.88
N GLN A 79 27.61 3.14 -11.32
CA GLN A 79 27.16 1.78 -11.57
C GLN A 79 25.65 1.76 -11.76
N LEU A 80 25.21 1.01 -12.76
CA LEU A 80 23.81 0.72 -13.02
C LEU A 80 23.59 -0.79 -12.93
N GLY A 81 22.52 -1.18 -12.25
CA GLY A 81 22.15 -2.57 -12.08
C GLY A 81 20.66 -2.78 -12.34
N VAL A 82 20.32 -3.94 -12.90
CA VAL A 82 18.95 -4.40 -13.11
C VAL A 82 18.89 -5.90 -12.87
N GLY A 83 17.79 -6.37 -12.32
CA GLY A 83 17.60 -7.81 -12.11
C GLY A 83 16.33 -8.15 -11.35
N PRO A 84 16.09 -9.44 -11.13
CA PRO A 84 14.99 -9.90 -10.31
C PRO A 84 15.22 -9.57 -8.83
N TYR A 85 14.12 -9.40 -8.10
CA TYR A 85 14.12 -9.43 -6.65
C TYR A 85 13.05 -10.39 -6.14
N PHE A 86 13.31 -10.91 -4.94
CA PHE A 86 12.39 -11.72 -4.16
C PHE A 86 12.23 -11.11 -2.79
N SER A 87 10.99 -11.03 -2.31
CA SER A 87 10.69 -10.42 -1.01
C SER A 87 9.81 -11.36 -0.19
N TYR A 88 10.06 -11.41 1.11
CA TYR A 88 9.26 -12.15 2.06
C TYR A 88 8.77 -11.25 3.19
N GLY A 89 7.45 -11.15 3.37
CA GLY A 89 6.81 -10.36 4.40
C GLY A 89 7.05 -10.91 5.78
N LEU A 90 7.79 -10.16 6.61
CA LEU A 90 8.12 -10.53 7.98
C LEU A 90 7.00 -10.12 8.94
N PHE A 91 6.59 -8.86 8.85
CA PHE A 91 5.56 -8.27 9.69
C PHE A 91 4.77 -7.22 8.92
N GLY A 92 3.54 -6.98 9.33
CA GLY A 92 2.69 -5.96 8.72
C GLY A 92 1.48 -5.66 9.58
N LYS A 93 1.11 -4.37 9.63
CA LYS A 93 -0.11 -3.91 10.27
C LYS A 93 -1.03 -3.29 9.24
N PHE A 94 -2.29 -3.65 9.34
CA PHE A 94 -3.40 -3.09 8.59
C PHE A 94 -4.22 -2.21 9.51
N LYS A 95 -4.29 -0.92 9.21
CA LYS A 95 -5.14 0.04 9.92
C LYS A 95 -6.39 0.28 9.10
N TYR A 96 -7.52 0.04 9.72
CA TYR A 96 -8.84 0.30 9.16
C TYR A 96 -9.47 1.47 9.90
N GLU A 97 -9.84 2.51 9.17
CA GLU A 97 -10.57 3.65 9.68
C GLU A 97 -11.84 3.85 8.83
N SER A 98 -12.99 3.82 9.47
CA SER A 98 -14.28 4.04 8.83
C SER A 98 -15.00 5.18 9.52
N ASP A 99 -15.32 6.20 8.77
CA ASP A 99 -16.13 7.35 9.17
C ASP A 99 -17.48 7.27 8.47
N LYS A 100 -18.54 7.15 9.26
CA LYS A 100 -19.93 7.07 8.76
C LYS A 100 -20.76 8.16 9.38
N TYR A 101 -21.42 8.93 8.55
CA TYR A 101 -22.36 9.94 9.03
C TYR A 101 -23.71 9.81 8.34
N LEU A 102 -24.73 10.14 9.10
CA LEU A 102 -26.12 10.29 8.66
C LEU A 102 -26.59 11.66 9.10
N THR A 103 -27.08 12.47 8.17
CA THR A 103 -27.72 13.75 8.43
C THR A 103 -29.13 13.70 7.91
N VAL A 104 -30.09 14.09 8.75
CA VAL A 104 -31.50 14.18 8.41
C VAL A 104 -31.96 15.64 8.55
N SER A 105 -32.58 16.18 7.53
CA SER A 105 -33.08 17.55 7.55
C SER A 105 -34.54 17.57 7.06
N PRO A 106 -35.48 18.19 7.81
CA PRO A 106 -35.30 18.78 9.15
C PRO A 106 -35.07 17.75 10.26
N ASP A 107 -34.34 18.11 11.32
CA ASP A 107 -33.94 17.23 12.43
C ASP A 107 -35.13 16.59 13.18
N LYS A 108 -36.28 17.22 13.15
CA LYS A 108 -37.50 16.69 13.77
C LYS A 108 -37.93 15.31 13.20
N TYR A 109 -37.44 14.91 12.02
CA TYR A 109 -37.79 13.65 11.35
C TYR A 109 -36.75 12.55 11.48
N GLY A 110 -35.67 12.77 12.20
CA GLY A 110 -34.65 11.77 12.48
C GLY A 110 -33.46 12.35 13.21
N GLU A 111 -32.62 11.48 13.75
CA GLU A 111 -31.40 11.87 14.46
C GLU A 111 -30.18 11.85 13.53
N ASN A 112 -29.34 12.86 13.67
CA ASN A 112 -28.03 12.88 13.05
C ASN A 112 -27.10 11.88 13.78
N LYS A 113 -26.42 11.04 13.02
CA LYS A 113 -25.49 10.03 13.59
C LYS A 113 -24.13 10.16 12.95
N HIS A 114 -23.09 10.11 13.79
CA HIS A 114 -21.71 10.07 13.36
C HIS A 114 -20.99 8.94 14.09
N THR A 115 -20.35 8.05 13.36
CA THR A 115 -19.67 6.90 13.92
C THR A 115 -18.29 6.76 13.29
N ILE A 116 -17.26 6.76 14.12
CA ILE A 116 -15.88 6.52 13.71
C ILE A 116 -15.45 5.17 14.29
N THR A 117 -14.97 4.28 13.43
CA THR A 117 -14.40 2.99 13.82
C THR A 117 -12.93 2.97 13.41
N LYS A 118 -12.06 2.57 14.34
CA LYS A 118 -10.61 2.43 14.10
C LYS A 118 -10.15 1.11 14.67
N ASP A 119 -9.58 0.28 13.80
CA ASP A 119 -9.10 -1.04 14.17
C ASP A 119 -7.74 -1.33 13.52
N ASP A 120 -6.91 -2.11 14.22
CA ASP A 120 -5.60 -2.55 13.76
C ASP A 120 -5.57 -4.08 13.65
N TYR A 121 -5.22 -4.60 12.47
CA TYR A 121 -5.16 -6.02 12.19
C TYR A 121 -3.82 -6.43 11.56
N PRO A 122 -3.46 -7.74 11.59
CA PRO A 122 -2.34 -8.24 10.80
C PRO A 122 -2.58 -8.05 9.29
N SER A 123 -1.58 -7.55 8.57
CA SER A 123 -1.70 -7.35 7.12
C SER A 123 -1.60 -8.65 6.33
N PHE A 124 -0.76 -9.58 6.79
CA PHE A 124 -0.48 -10.82 6.07
C PHE A 124 -1.43 -11.93 6.46
N GLY A 125 -1.90 -12.67 5.46
CA GLY A 125 -2.78 -13.83 5.61
C GLY A 125 -4.11 -13.64 4.92
N LYS A 126 -4.84 -14.72 4.72
CA LYS A 126 -6.16 -14.73 4.13
C LYS A 126 -7.21 -14.32 5.16
N ASN A 127 -8.17 -13.53 4.75
CA ASN A 127 -9.28 -13.09 5.61
C ASN A 127 -10.43 -14.10 5.48
N ASP A 128 -10.28 -15.27 6.14
CA ASP A 128 -11.24 -16.36 6.07
C ASP A 128 -12.20 -16.38 7.28
N ASP A 129 -11.86 -15.66 8.36
CA ASP A 129 -12.58 -15.66 9.62
C ASP A 129 -12.97 -14.23 10.03
N ALA A 130 -14.22 -14.02 10.37
CA ALA A 130 -14.73 -12.74 10.85
C ALA A 130 -14.18 -12.38 12.25
N ASP A 131 -13.83 -13.41 13.03
CA ASP A 131 -13.28 -13.24 14.39
C ASP A 131 -11.75 -13.00 14.40
N ASP A 132 -11.05 -13.30 13.28
CA ASP A 132 -9.61 -13.05 13.10
C ASP A 132 -9.35 -12.34 11.76
N PRO A 133 -9.77 -11.07 11.61
CA PRO A 133 -9.61 -10.35 10.36
C PRO A 133 -8.15 -10.09 10.02
N LYS A 134 -7.78 -10.32 8.75
CA LYS A 134 -6.44 -10.11 8.19
C LYS A 134 -6.51 -9.19 6.98
N GLY A 135 -5.40 -8.55 6.68
CA GLY A 135 -5.31 -7.60 5.57
C GLY A 135 -5.26 -8.21 4.17
N ASN A 136 -5.41 -9.53 4.04
CA ASN A 136 -5.47 -10.27 2.78
C ASN A 136 -4.25 -10.07 1.86
N ILE A 137 -3.07 -9.88 2.44
CA ILE A 137 -1.81 -9.65 1.71
C ILE A 137 -0.94 -10.91 1.70
N ASN A 138 -0.40 -11.23 0.52
CA ASN A 138 0.58 -12.29 0.35
C ASN A 138 1.92 -11.91 1.02
N ARG A 139 2.54 -12.88 1.72
CA ARG A 139 3.90 -12.70 2.25
C ARG A 139 4.98 -12.68 1.18
N PHE A 140 4.79 -13.45 0.10
CA PHE A 140 5.78 -13.56 -0.95
C PHE A 140 5.48 -12.60 -2.10
N ASP A 141 6.45 -11.75 -2.43
CA ASP A 141 6.44 -10.83 -3.56
C ASP A 141 7.72 -11.04 -4.40
N TRP A 142 7.63 -10.82 -5.70
CA TRP A 142 8.77 -10.84 -6.61
C TRP A 142 8.54 -9.88 -7.77
N GLY A 143 9.64 -9.44 -8.37
CA GLY A 143 9.55 -8.48 -9.45
C GLY A 143 10.91 -8.10 -10.02
N ILE A 144 10.98 -6.90 -10.55
CA ILE A 144 12.17 -6.32 -11.15
C ILE A 144 12.68 -5.18 -10.27
N ALA A 145 13.98 -5.17 -10.05
CA ALA A 145 14.70 -4.10 -9.37
C ALA A 145 15.65 -3.39 -10.35
N VAL A 146 15.73 -2.08 -10.25
CA VAL A 146 16.70 -1.23 -10.96
C VAL A 146 17.44 -0.42 -9.92
N GLN A 147 18.76 -0.34 -10.01
CA GLN A 147 19.60 0.39 -9.07
C GLN A 147 20.64 1.24 -9.80
N GLY A 148 20.78 2.49 -9.37
CA GLY A 148 21.88 3.38 -9.71
C GLY A 148 22.75 3.65 -8.49
N SER A 149 24.06 3.58 -8.63
CA SER A 149 25.01 3.82 -7.53
C SER A 149 26.13 4.73 -7.99
N ILE A 150 26.55 5.61 -7.10
CA ILE A 150 27.70 6.49 -7.28
C ILE A 150 28.70 6.14 -6.18
N TYR A 151 29.93 5.86 -6.58
CA TYR A 151 31.04 5.55 -5.68
C TYR A 151 32.08 6.67 -5.75
N TRP A 152 32.48 7.15 -4.59
CA TRP A 152 33.58 8.10 -4.43
C TRP A 152 34.56 7.58 -3.37
N LYS A 153 35.70 7.12 -3.83
CA LYS A 153 36.67 6.40 -2.99
C LYS A 153 36.00 5.20 -2.31
N ARG A 154 35.83 5.28 -0.99
CA ARG A 154 35.20 4.25 -0.16
C ARG A 154 33.72 4.53 0.18
N LEU A 155 33.20 5.69 -0.16
CA LEU A 155 31.80 6.03 0.04
C LEU A 155 30.98 5.66 -1.18
N PHE A 156 29.74 5.25 -0.95
CA PHE A 156 28.78 5.11 -2.04
C PHE A 156 27.39 5.60 -1.64
N LEU A 157 26.71 6.12 -2.62
CA LEU A 157 25.29 6.47 -2.59
C LEU A 157 24.57 5.59 -3.60
N ASN A 158 23.44 4.99 -3.23
CA ASN A 158 22.62 4.25 -4.16
C ASN A 158 21.16 4.70 -4.11
N VAL A 159 20.49 4.59 -5.26
CA VAL A 159 19.05 4.71 -5.41
C VAL A 159 18.57 3.44 -6.07
N ALA A 160 17.58 2.77 -5.49
CA ALA A 160 16.99 1.59 -6.08
C ALA A 160 15.48 1.70 -6.15
N TYR A 161 14.92 1.26 -7.26
CA TYR A 161 13.49 1.12 -7.48
C TYR A 161 13.14 -0.34 -7.71
N GLN A 162 12.12 -0.82 -7.04
CA GLN A 162 11.59 -2.18 -7.19
C GLN A 162 10.13 -2.10 -7.61
N LYS A 163 9.72 -2.94 -8.57
CA LYS A 163 8.34 -3.09 -9.02
C LYS A 163 7.95 -4.56 -8.99
N GLY A 164 6.96 -4.86 -8.15
CA GLY A 164 6.35 -6.19 -8.08
C GLY A 164 5.60 -6.55 -9.35
N LEU A 165 5.75 -7.79 -9.77
CA LEU A 165 5.04 -8.36 -10.91
C LEU A 165 3.89 -9.27 -10.46
N LYS A 166 3.90 -9.72 -9.22
CA LYS A 166 2.84 -10.49 -8.61
C LYS A 166 1.83 -9.56 -7.93
N SER A 167 0.54 -9.95 -7.95
CA SER A 167 -0.45 -9.28 -7.11
C SER A 167 -0.16 -9.55 -5.64
N ALA A 168 -0.08 -8.49 -4.85
CA ALA A 168 0.08 -8.59 -3.40
C ALA A 168 -1.19 -9.11 -2.71
N ASN A 169 -2.37 -8.88 -3.29
CA ASN A 169 -3.62 -9.38 -2.73
C ASN A 169 -3.75 -10.89 -2.89
N ILE A 170 -4.23 -11.56 -1.85
CA ILE A 170 -4.71 -12.94 -1.93
C ILE A 170 -6.10 -12.88 -2.59
N THR A 171 -6.17 -13.27 -3.86
CA THR A 171 -7.42 -13.25 -4.61
C THR A 171 -8.19 -14.53 -4.34
N ASP A 172 -9.46 -14.42 -3.91
CA ASP A 172 -10.37 -15.55 -3.91
C ASP A 172 -10.84 -15.83 -5.35
N GLU A 173 -10.97 -17.09 -5.73
CA GLU A 173 -11.40 -17.53 -7.07
C GLU A 173 -12.73 -16.94 -7.55
N LYS A 174 -13.53 -16.38 -6.63
CA LYS A 174 -14.82 -15.75 -6.93
C LYS A 174 -14.72 -14.29 -7.37
N ASN A 175 -13.57 -13.65 -7.22
CA ASN A 175 -13.33 -12.24 -7.58
C ASN A 175 -12.20 -12.10 -8.60
N GLU A 176 -12.15 -12.96 -9.59
CA GLU A 176 -11.24 -12.81 -10.71
C GLU A 176 -11.53 -11.51 -11.45
N GLY A 177 -10.69 -10.52 -11.28
CA GLY A 177 -10.58 -9.55 -12.35
C GLY A 177 -10.43 -8.08 -12.05
N LYS A 178 -10.43 -7.55 -10.82
CA LYS A 178 -10.49 -6.09 -10.75
C LYS A 178 -9.34 -5.35 -10.05
N ASP A 179 -8.65 -5.93 -9.08
CA ASP A 179 -7.63 -5.15 -8.36
C ASP A 179 -6.32 -5.91 -8.18
N LYS A 180 -5.51 -5.94 -9.24
CA LYS A 180 -4.12 -6.41 -9.13
C LYS A 180 -3.29 -5.32 -8.46
N LEU A 181 -3.01 -5.49 -7.19
CA LEU A 181 -2.14 -4.62 -6.44
C LEU A 181 -0.69 -5.04 -6.62
N ALA A 182 0.07 -4.29 -7.37
CA ALA A 182 1.52 -4.48 -7.48
C ALA A 182 2.24 -3.57 -6.47
N LEU A 183 3.08 -4.16 -5.63
CA LEU A 183 3.92 -3.40 -4.71
C LEU A 183 5.04 -2.71 -5.47
N SER A 184 5.35 -1.48 -5.07
CA SER A 184 6.54 -0.78 -5.55
C SER A 184 7.25 -0.11 -4.38
N SER A 185 8.56 0.00 -4.48
CA SER A 185 9.36 0.71 -3.47
C SER A 185 10.48 1.50 -4.13
N LEU A 186 10.79 2.65 -3.54
CA LEU A 186 11.96 3.46 -3.85
C LEU A 186 12.82 3.50 -2.59
N SER A 187 14.10 3.21 -2.72
CA SER A 187 15.05 3.23 -1.62
C SER A 187 16.25 4.11 -1.93
N LEU A 188 16.77 4.74 -0.89
CA LEU A 188 18.01 5.50 -0.91
C LEU A 188 18.94 4.88 0.11
N GLY A 189 20.16 4.61 -0.29
CA GLY A 189 21.18 4.01 0.59
C GLY A 189 22.49 4.79 0.54
N LEU A 190 23.13 4.90 1.68
CA LEU A 190 24.49 5.41 1.85
C LEU A 190 25.32 4.32 2.52
N GLY A 191 26.53 4.10 2.04
CA GLY A 191 27.40 3.08 2.61
C GLY A 191 28.87 3.36 2.42
N PHE A 192 29.67 2.50 3.05
CA PHE A 192 31.13 2.57 3.07
C PHE A 192 31.71 1.21 2.68
N ILE A 193 32.77 1.22 1.86
CA ILE A 193 33.51 0.03 1.43
C ILE A 193 34.77 -0.05 2.29
N PHE A 194 34.94 -1.17 2.96
CA PHE A 194 36.13 -1.47 3.78
C PHE A 194 37.33 -1.94 2.96
#